data_148c2a71524b4e3da51862e3fd424986
#
_entry.id   148c2a71524b4e3da51862e3fd424986
#
_cell.length_a   1.000
_cell.length_b   1.000
_cell.length_c   1.000
_cell.angle_alpha   90.00
_cell.angle_beta   90.00
_cell.angle_gamma   90.00
#
_symmetry.space_group_name_H-M   'P 1'
#
loop_
_entity.id
_entity.type
_entity.pdbx_description
1 polymer ?
#
loop_
_entity_poly.entity_id
_entity_poly.type
_entity_poly.pdbx_seq_one_letter_code
_entity_poly.pdbx_strand_id
1 'polypeptide(L)'
;VYLYNQQTGHLDAIRCKEEGVVLSALMEVSGGEPDTYLRSLSNLLVLDHKDRSIGVFYTPPDSIGTIGAACRDKAGCFWLGTSSGLYRYDPVTKRTSTIEENRFAGTSSLGFDRQGRLWIGTHNGLYAYIPEEGKTVVFGESDGVYANEYLFKPPLLTASGDLYMAGVNGLVYIRNSVPFPEEADPSINLLDVELDGISVGSDVIRDNNQLSIPWDYTSLNARIIVKEKDLMRK
;
A
#
# COMPACT_ATOMS: atom_id res chain seq x y z
N VAL A 1 4.93 -19.97 -21.91
CA VAL A 1 3.62 -19.34 -21.57
C VAL A 1 2.67 -19.62 -22.73
N TYR A 2 1.39 -19.83 -22.43
CA TYR A 2 0.36 -20.09 -23.43
C TYR A 2 -0.84 -19.17 -23.21
N LEU A 3 -1.43 -18.69 -24.29
CA LEU A 3 -2.74 -18.00 -24.30
C LEU A 3 -3.83 -19.02 -24.66
N TYR A 4 -4.89 -19.07 -23.85
CA TYR A 4 -6.07 -19.82 -24.20
C TYR A 4 -7.01 -18.96 -25.05
N ASN A 5 -7.24 -19.39 -26.27
CA ASN A 5 -8.19 -18.73 -27.15
C ASN A 5 -9.59 -19.32 -26.92
N GLN A 6 -10.46 -18.53 -26.28
CA GLN A 6 -11.82 -18.96 -25.94
C GLN A 6 -12.70 -19.26 -27.17
N GLN A 7 -12.43 -18.62 -28.32
CA GLN A 7 -13.22 -18.83 -29.54
C GLN A 7 -12.87 -20.13 -30.25
N THR A 8 -11.56 -20.50 -30.23
CA THR A 8 -11.08 -21.72 -30.93
C THR A 8 -10.86 -22.89 -30.02
N GLY A 9 -10.83 -22.69 -28.72
CA GLY A 9 -10.51 -23.71 -27.70
C GLY A 9 -9.04 -24.17 -27.72
N HIS A 10 -8.16 -23.46 -28.42
CA HIS A 10 -6.75 -23.82 -28.55
C HIS A 10 -5.85 -23.02 -27.60
N LEU A 11 -4.72 -23.62 -27.25
CA LEU A 11 -3.62 -22.98 -26.54
C LEU A 11 -2.57 -22.53 -27.54
N ASP A 12 -2.38 -21.22 -27.63
CA ASP A 12 -1.36 -20.61 -28.48
C ASP A 12 -0.09 -20.33 -27.65
N ALA A 13 1.05 -20.81 -28.14
CA ALA A 13 2.34 -20.57 -27.51
C ALA A 13 2.73 -19.07 -27.65
N ILE A 14 3.14 -18.46 -26.54
CA ILE A 14 3.67 -17.08 -26.51
C ILE A 14 5.20 -17.15 -26.50
N ARG A 15 5.84 -16.39 -27.37
CA ARG A 15 7.29 -16.23 -27.41
C ARG A 15 7.75 -15.12 -26.48
N CYS A 16 8.87 -15.31 -25.80
CA CYS A 16 9.59 -14.22 -25.17
C CYS A 16 10.53 -13.58 -26.19
N LYS A 17 10.52 -12.26 -26.31
CA LYS A 17 11.36 -11.53 -27.27
C LYS A 17 12.83 -11.52 -26.85
N GLU A 18 13.07 -11.52 -25.54
CA GLU A 18 14.41 -11.49 -24.97
C GLU A 18 14.80 -12.87 -24.41
N GLU A 19 16.07 -13.24 -24.59
CA GLU A 19 16.66 -14.42 -23.97
C GLU A 19 16.95 -14.20 -22.49
N GLY A 20 16.83 -15.25 -21.68
CA GLY A 20 17.17 -15.20 -20.24
C GLY A 20 16.12 -14.55 -19.34
N VAL A 21 15.00 -14.08 -19.88
CA VAL A 21 13.90 -13.55 -19.07
C VAL A 21 13.14 -14.68 -18.39
N VAL A 22 13.10 -14.64 -17.06
CA VAL A 22 12.35 -15.62 -16.27
C VAL A 22 10.88 -15.21 -16.22
N LEU A 23 10.03 -15.95 -16.92
CA LEU A 23 8.59 -15.76 -16.96
C LEU A 23 7.91 -16.51 -15.80
N SER A 24 8.29 -16.22 -14.57
CA SER A 24 7.71 -16.81 -13.37
C SER A 24 6.76 -15.84 -12.66
N ALA A 25 5.75 -16.40 -11.99
CA ALA A 25 4.79 -15.64 -11.19
C ALA A 25 4.11 -14.51 -11.99
N LEU A 26 3.80 -14.76 -13.26
CA LEU A 26 3.15 -13.76 -14.12
C LEU A 26 1.76 -13.39 -13.58
N MET A 27 1.54 -12.11 -13.45
CA MET A 27 0.25 -11.52 -13.06
C MET A 27 -0.05 -10.33 -13.94
N GLU A 28 -1.32 -10.18 -14.30
CA GLU A 28 -1.77 -8.99 -15.01
C GLU A 28 -1.64 -7.74 -14.14
N VAL A 29 -1.22 -6.65 -14.76
CA VAL A 29 -1.17 -5.32 -14.14
C VAL A 29 -2.51 -4.65 -14.33
N SER A 30 -3.23 -4.36 -13.26
CA SER A 30 -4.54 -3.70 -13.33
C SER A 30 -4.43 -2.27 -13.89
N GLY A 31 -5.43 -1.85 -14.68
CA GLY A 31 -5.44 -0.53 -15.31
C GLY A 31 -4.53 -0.40 -16.54
N GLY A 32 -4.11 -1.51 -17.14
CA GLY A 32 -3.16 -1.53 -18.25
C GLY A 32 -3.72 -1.25 -19.64
N GLU A 33 -5.04 -1.08 -19.82
CA GLU A 33 -5.61 -0.84 -21.15
C GLU A 33 -5.06 0.43 -21.85
N PRO A 34 -4.89 0.44 -23.18
CA PRO A 34 -5.28 -0.60 -24.15
C PRO A 34 -4.28 -1.77 -24.25
N ASP A 35 -3.10 -1.68 -23.67
CA ASP A 35 -2.09 -2.72 -23.70
C ASP A 35 -2.24 -3.67 -22.52
N THR A 36 -1.89 -4.93 -22.70
CA THR A 36 -1.84 -5.89 -21.59
C THR A 36 -0.45 -5.92 -21.00
N TYR A 37 -0.31 -5.39 -19.80
CA TYR A 37 0.94 -5.47 -19.05
C TYR A 37 0.88 -6.61 -18.04
N LEU A 38 2.03 -7.26 -17.86
CA LEU A 38 2.23 -8.34 -16.91
C LEU A 38 3.38 -7.95 -15.99
N ARG A 39 3.32 -8.37 -14.75
CA ARG A 39 4.48 -8.33 -13.87
C ARG A 39 5.05 -9.73 -13.70
N SER A 40 6.36 -9.84 -13.66
CA SER A 40 7.12 -10.95 -13.09
C SER A 40 7.74 -10.49 -11.77
N LEU A 41 8.52 -11.35 -11.13
CA LEU A 41 9.24 -10.96 -9.91
C LEU A 41 10.28 -9.84 -10.14
N SER A 42 10.82 -9.75 -11.35
CA SER A 42 11.93 -8.84 -11.67
C SER A 42 11.61 -7.78 -12.72
N ASN A 43 10.50 -7.94 -13.46
CA ASN A 43 10.24 -7.09 -14.63
C ASN A 43 8.77 -6.72 -14.75
N LEU A 44 8.49 -5.57 -15.35
CA LEU A 44 7.23 -5.35 -16.06
C LEU A 44 7.39 -5.80 -17.51
N LEU A 45 6.39 -6.48 -18.01
CA LEU A 45 6.36 -7.07 -19.33
C LEU A 45 5.15 -6.52 -20.09
N VAL A 46 5.23 -6.50 -21.41
CA VAL A 46 4.11 -6.16 -22.28
C VAL A 46 3.79 -7.34 -23.18
N LEU A 47 2.50 -7.67 -23.27
CA LEU A 47 1.99 -8.71 -24.15
C LEU A 47 1.55 -8.09 -25.47
N ASP A 48 2.22 -8.50 -26.55
CA ASP A 48 1.82 -8.19 -27.92
C ASP A 48 0.86 -9.28 -28.42
N HIS A 49 -0.42 -8.93 -28.52
CA HIS A 49 -1.45 -9.86 -28.98
C HIS A 49 -1.36 -10.20 -30.47
N LYS A 50 -0.77 -9.31 -31.28
CA LYS A 50 -0.64 -9.54 -32.74
C LYS A 50 0.48 -10.53 -33.02
N ASP A 51 1.64 -10.26 -32.42
CA ASP A 51 2.83 -11.09 -32.60
C ASP A 51 2.83 -12.34 -31.70
N ARG A 52 1.88 -12.41 -30.75
CA ARG A 52 1.83 -13.45 -29.71
C ARG A 52 3.18 -13.57 -28.99
N SER A 53 3.66 -12.42 -28.52
CA SER A 53 4.97 -12.33 -27.88
C SER A 53 4.88 -11.49 -26.60
N ILE A 54 5.79 -11.78 -25.68
CA ILE A 54 6.01 -11.02 -24.48
C ILE A 54 7.38 -10.35 -24.59
N GLY A 55 7.43 -9.06 -24.37
CA GLY A 55 8.67 -8.28 -24.28
C GLY A 55 8.87 -7.65 -22.91
N VAL A 56 10.10 -7.35 -22.55
CA VAL A 56 10.41 -6.60 -21.35
C VAL A 56 10.05 -5.14 -21.57
N PHE A 57 9.14 -4.62 -20.77
CA PHE A 57 8.74 -3.24 -20.81
C PHE A 57 9.61 -2.37 -19.88
N TYR A 58 9.88 -2.89 -18.67
CA TYR A 58 10.71 -2.19 -17.69
C TYR A 58 11.39 -3.18 -16.76
N THR A 59 12.69 -2.96 -16.53
CA THR A 59 13.48 -3.65 -15.52
C THR A 59 13.85 -2.64 -14.43
N PRO A 60 13.31 -2.79 -13.22
CA PRO A 60 13.65 -1.90 -12.12
C PRO A 60 15.09 -2.13 -11.64
N PRO A 61 15.70 -1.12 -10.99
CA PRO A 61 16.97 -1.32 -10.30
C PRO A 61 16.87 -2.39 -9.21
N ASP A 62 17.93 -3.15 -9.00
CA ASP A 62 17.98 -4.20 -7.96
C ASP A 62 17.69 -3.68 -6.54
N SER A 63 17.97 -2.39 -6.29
CA SER A 63 17.75 -1.74 -5.00
C SER A 63 16.30 -1.70 -4.54
N ILE A 64 15.33 -1.79 -5.46
CA ILE A 64 13.91 -1.81 -5.09
C ILE A 64 13.37 -3.21 -4.81
N GLY A 65 14.18 -4.23 -5.04
CA GLY A 65 13.84 -5.63 -4.76
C GLY A 65 12.84 -6.24 -5.75
N THR A 66 12.17 -7.32 -5.32
CA THR A 66 11.23 -8.05 -6.17
C THR A 66 9.85 -7.39 -6.22
N ILE A 67 9.23 -7.42 -7.40
CA ILE A 67 7.89 -6.87 -7.62
C ILE A 67 6.84 -7.89 -7.12
N GLY A 68 6.18 -7.58 -6.03
CA GLY A 68 5.08 -8.38 -5.48
C GLY A 68 3.73 -8.07 -6.13
N ALA A 69 3.47 -6.79 -6.41
CA ALA A 69 2.26 -6.32 -7.07
C ALA A 69 2.55 -5.11 -7.96
N ALA A 70 1.73 -4.90 -8.98
CA ALA A 70 1.80 -3.72 -9.82
C ALA A 70 0.40 -3.30 -10.29
N CYS A 71 0.19 -2.00 -10.44
CA CYS A 71 -0.98 -1.43 -11.08
C CYS A 71 -0.60 -0.17 -11.86
N ARG A 72 -1.49 0.31 -12.72
CA ARG A 72 -1.29 1.50 -13.53
C ARG A 72 -2.29 2.58 -13.12
N ASP A 73 -1.83 3.82 -12.99
CA ASP A 73 -2.70 4.95 -12.72
C ASP A 73 -3.32 5.53 -14.02
N LYS A 74 -4.28 6.45 -13.87
CA LYS A 74 -4.94 7.12 -15.00
C LYS A 74 -4.00 7.98 -15.84
N ALA A 75 -2.85 8.39 -15.29
CA ALA A 75 -1.81 9.13 -15.99
C ALA A 75 -0.87 8.21 -16.79
N GLY A 76 -1.04 6.89 -16.66
CA GLY A 76 -0.25 5.89 -17.36
C GLY A 76 1.03 5.49 -16.64
N CYS A 77 1.27 5.96 -15.42
CA CYS A 77 2.41 5.55 -14.61
C CYS A 77 2.13 4.23 -13.89
N PHE A 78 3.18 3.47 -13.67
CA PHE A 78 3.11 2.19 -12.96
C PHE A 78 3.47 2.36 -11.50
N TRP A 79 2.65 1.80 -10.65
CA TRP A 79 2.89 1.70 -9.22
C TRP A 79 3.35 0.29 -8.90
N LEU A 80 4.47 0.19 -8.22
CA LEU A 80 5.17 -1.06 -7.95
C LEU A 80 5.24 -1.27 -6.45
N GLY A 81 4.53 -2.26 -5.98
CA GLY A 81 4.68 -2.78 -4.63
C GLY A 81 5.76 -3.85 -4.64
N THR A 82 6.81 -3.65 -3.85
CA THR A 82 7.99 -4.49 -3.89
C THR A 82 8.35 -5.04 -2.52
N SER A 83 9.39 -5.86 -2.45
CA SER A 83 9.94 -6.34 -1.18
C SER A 83 10.55 -5.21 -0.33
N SER A 84 10.88 -4.05 -0.92
CA SER A 84 11.50 -2.91 -0.22
C SER A 84 10.55 -1.75 0.04
N GLY A 85 9.39 -1.68 -0.62
CA GLY A 85 8.44 -0.58 -0.46
C GLY A 85 7.56 -0.32 -1.66
N LEU A 86 7.07 0.92 -1.77
CA LEU A 86 6.21 1.39 -2.84
C LEU A 86 6.95 2.39 -3.73
N TYR A 87 6.92 2.14 -5.03
CA TYR A 87 7.59 2.94 -6.04
C TYR A 87 6.64 3.31 -7.17
N ARG A 88 6.93 4.42 -7.86
CA ARG A 88 6.18 4.86 -9.03
C ARG A 88 7.13 5.02 -10.21
N TYR A 89 6.86 4.30 -11.29
CA TYR A 89 7.58 4.38 -12.56
C TYR A 89 6.79 5.17 -13.59
N ASP A 90 7.37 6.21 -14.14
CA ASP A 90 6.82 7.01 -15.23
C ASP A 90 7.47 6.55 -16.56
N PRO A 91 6.69 5.93 -17.46
CA PRO A 91 7.23 5.42 -18.72
C PRO A 91 7.62 6.52 -19.73
N VAL A 92 7.08 7.73 -19.58
CA VAL A 92 7.39 8.87 -20.46
C VAL A 92 8.75 9.44 -20.12
N THR A 93 8.99 9.73 -18.85
CA THR A 93 10.25 10.28 -18.36
C THR A 93 11.29 9.22 -18.06
N LYS A 94 10.89 7.93 -18.02
CA LYS A 94 11.69 6.77 -17.64
C LYS A 94 12.29 6.88 -16.24
N ARG A 95 11.61 7.57 -15.34
CA ARG A 95 12.03 7.78 -13.95
C ARG A 95 11.24 6.91 -13.01
N THR A 96 11.95 6.35 -12.03
CA THR A 96 11.37 5.68 -10.88
C THR A 96 11.53 6.57 -9.66
N SER A 97 10.44 6.81 -8.97
CA SER A 97 10.39 7.60 -7.74
C SER A 97 10.01 6.70 -6.58
N THR A 98 10.71 6.85 -5.47
CA THR A 98 10.30 6.25 -4.19
C THR A 98 9.09 7.00 -3.64
N ILE A 99 8.05 6.29 -3.25
CA ILE A 99 6.88 6.84 -2.59
C ILE A 99 7.03 6.64 -1.08
N GLU A 100 7.26 5.41 -0.66
CA GLU A 100 7.45 5.06 0.75
C GLU A 100 8.29 3.78 0.84
N GLU A 101 9.35 3.82 1.61
CA GLU A 101 10.17 2.65 1.93
C GLU A 101 9.69 1.99 3.23
N ASN A 102 10.00 0.73 3.40
CA ASN A 102 9.75 -0.08 4.59
C ASN A 102 8.27 -0.27 4.98
N ARG A 103 7.46 0.78 5.10
CA ARG A 103 6.04 0.66 5.49
C ARG A 103 5.27 -0.28 4.58
N PHE A 104 5.51 -0.21 3.28
CA PHE A 104 4.85 -1.03 2.27
C PHE A 104 5.73 -2.17 1.75
N ALA A 105 6.80 -2.50 2.46
CA ALA A 105 7.62 -3.65 2.13
C ALA A 105 6.79 -4.95 2.15
N GLY A 106 7.03 -5.81 1.17
CA GLY A 106 6.25 -7.04 1.03
C GLY A 106 4.83 -6.83 0.51
N THR A 107 4.59 -5.76 -0.26
CA THR A 107 3.30 -5.55 -0.95
C THR A 107 3.00 -6.71 -1.90
N SER A 108 1.87 -7.37 -1.68
CA SER A 108 1.39 -8.53 -2.45
C SER A 108 0.15 -8.22 -3.29
N SER A 109 -0.61 -7.19 -2.93
CA SER A 109 -1.82 -6.76 -3.64
C SER A 109 -1.84 -5.25 -3.78
N LEU A 110 -2.13 -4.74 -4.98
CA LEU A 110 -2.08 -3.31 -5.28
C LEU A 110 -3.09 -2.95 -6.36
N GLY A 111 -3.88 -1.91 -6.12
CA GLY A 111 -4.83 -1.42 -7.11
C GLY A 111 -5.55 -0.16 -6.71
N PHE A 112 -5.94 0.63 -7.71
CA PHE A 112 -6.70 1.86 -7.52
C PHE A 112 -8.20 1.59 -7.43
N ASP A 113 -8.86 2.35 -6.55
CA ASP A 113 -10.30 2.51 -6.63
C ASP A 113 -10.72 3.64 -7.59
N ARG A 114 -12.02 3.89 -7.70
CA ARG A 114 -12.55 4.94 -8.60
C ARG A 114 -12.23 6.35 -8.14
N GLN A 115 -12.01 6.54 -6.85
CA GLN A 115 -11.65 7.82 -6.25
C GLN A 115 -10.16 8.16 -6.41
N GLY A 116 -9.37 7.24 -6.97
CA GLY A 116 -7.92 7.42 -7.15
C GLY A 116 -7.12 7.10 -5.90
N ARG A 117 -7.71 6.42 -4.92
CA ARG A 117 -7.01 5.93 -3.75
C ARG A 117 -6.34 4.60 -4.11
N LEU A 118 -5.08 4.45 -3.72
CA LEU A 118 -4.32 3.22 -3.95
C LEU A 118 -4.44 2.30 -2.74
N TRP A 119 -5.09 1.17 -2.93
CA TRP A 119 -5.22 0.13 -1.92
C TRP A 119 -4.03 -0.81 -1.96
N ILE A 120 -3.43 -1.06 -0.80
CA ILE A 120 -2.15 -1.74 -0.65
C ILE A 120 -2.32 -2.85 0.38
N GLY A 121 -2.30 -4.09 -0.09
CA GLY A 121 -2.26 -5.28 0.76
C GLY A 121 -0.83 -5.76 0.90
N THR A 122 -0.38 -5.90 2.14
CA THR A 122 0.96 -6.37 2.48
C THR A 122 0.90 -7.65 3.32
N HIS A 123 2.04 -8.16 3.77
CA HIS A 123 2.09 -9.22 4.78
C HIS A 123 1.72 -8.73 6.19
N ASN A 124 1.59 -7.41 6.40
CA ASN A 124 1.38 -6.80 7.71
C ASN A 124 0.10 -5.94 7.77
N GLY A 125 -0.83 -6.10 6.84
CA GLY A 125 -2.11 -5.41 6.88
C GLY A 125 -2.53 -4.71 5.60
N LEU A 126 -3.62 -3.94 5.71
CA LEU A 126 -4.26 -3.19 4.65
C LEU A 126 -4.02 -1.69 4.83
N TYR A 127 -3.61 -1.06 3.75
CA TYR A 127 -3.40 0.38 3.70
C TYR A 127 -4.15 0.97 2.51
N ALA A 128 -4.51 2.24 2.63
CA ALA A 128 -4.91 3.04 1.50
C ALA A 128 -4.02 4.30 1.44
N TYR A 129 -3.44 4.53 0.29
CA TYR A 129 -2.62 5.69 0.01
C TYR A 129 -3.37 6.66 -0.91
N ILE A 130 -3.39 7.94 -0.56
CA ILE A 130 -4.00 9.02 -1.34
C ILE A 130 -2.87 9.79 -2.03
N PRO A 131 -2.61 9.54 -3.34
CA PRO A 131 -1.46 10.13 -4.01
C PRO A 131 -1.47 11.67 -4.06
N GLU A 132 -2.66 12.27 -4.15
CA GLU A 132 -2.82 13.73 -4.24
C GLU A 132 -2.45 14.44 -2.93
N GLU A 133 -2.64 13.76 -1.81
CA GLU A 133 -2.37 14.30 -0.46
C GLU A 133 -1.06 13.79 0.13
N GLY A 134 -0.49 12.72 -0.46
CA GLY A 134 0.65 12.00 0.13
C GLY A 134 0.31 11.30 1.44
N LYS A 135 -0.98 11.04 1.69
CA LYS A 135 -1.50 10.53 2.95
C LYS A 135 -1.71 9.02 2.91
N THR A 136 -1.38 8.35 4.00
CA THR A 136 -1.62 6.91 4.19
C THR A 136 -2.59 6.68 5.33
N VAL A 137 -3.57 5.81 5.11
CA VAL A 137 -4.51 5.33 6.12
C VAL A 137 -4.29 3.84 6.31
N VAL A 138 -4.30 3.40 7.57
CA VAL A 138 -4.18 1.99 7.97
C VAL A 138 -5.55 1.47 8.34
N PHE A 139 -5.87 0.25 7.89
CA PHE A 139 -7.11 -0.43 8.24
C PHE A 139 -6.79 -1.70 9.03
N GLY A 140 -7.48 -1.89 10.15
CA GLY A 140 -7.28 -3.00 11.06
C GLY A 140 -8.58 -3.63 11.55
N GLU A 141 -8.48 -4.38 12.63
CA GLU A 141 -9.63 -5.09 13.21
C GLU A 141 -10.75 -4.15 13.66
N SER A 142 -10.42 -2.97 14.15
CA SER A 142 -11.39 -1.91 14.50
C SER A 142 -12.23 -1.44 13.32
N ASP A 143 -11.69 -1.58 12.10
CA ASP A 143 -12.36 -1.23 10.85
C ASP A 143 -13.06 -2.44 10.20
N GLY A 144 -13.06 -3.59 10.88
CA GLY A 144 -13.62 -4.85 10.38
C GLY A 144 -12.68 -5.61 9.45
N VAL A 145 -11.39 -5.26 9.40
CA VAL A 145 -10.38 -5.92 8.58
C VAL A 145 -9.64 -6.95 9.42
N TYR A 146 -10.00 -8.22 9.25
CA TYR A 146 -9.37 -9.34 9.98
C TYR A 146 -8.25 -10.03 9.18
N ALA A 147 -8.05 -9.64 7.92
CA ALA A 147 -6.98 -10.17 7.09
C ALA A 147 -5.68 -9.40 7.36
N ASN A 148 -4.69 -10.09 7.91
CA ASN A 148 -3.40 -9.50 8.22
C ASN A 148 -2.38 -9.70 7.10
N GLU A 149 -2.65 -10.62 6.16
CA GLU A 149 -1.77 -10.97 5.04
C GLU A 149 -2.59 -11.10 3.76
N TYR A 150 -2.09 -10.49 2.68
CA TYR A 150 -2.78 -10.46 1.39
C TYR A 150 -2.07 -11.35 0.38
N LEU A 151 -2.88 -11.98 -0.49
CA LEU A 151 -2.39 -12.84 -1.56
C LEU A 151 -1.80 -12.01 -2.70
N PHE A 152 -0.88 -12.62 -3.46
CA PHE A 152 -0.29 -12.03 -4.67
C PHE A 152 -1.31 -11.98 -5.82
N LYS A 153 -2.39 -11.23 -5.61
CA LYS A 153 -3.48 -11.05 -6.56
C LYS A 153 -3.86 -9.57 -6.64
N PRO A 154 -4.10 -9.04 -7.84
CA PRO A 154 -4.66 -7.68 -7.95
C PRO A 154 -6.04 -7.64 -7.31
N PRO A 155 -6.42 -6.50 -6.73
CA PRO A 155 -7.79 -6.29 -6.28
C PRO A 155 -8.77 -6.37 -7.44
N LEU A 156 -9.96 -6.91 -7.19
CA LEU A 156 -11.05 -6.90 -8.15
C LEU A 156 -11.89 -5.63 -7.94
N LEU A 157 -11.85 -4.73 -8.90
CA LEU A 157 -12.71 -3.54 -8.95
C LEU A 157 -13.99 -3.87 -9.71
N THR A 158 -15.14 -3.73 -9.05
CA THR A 158 -16.46 -4.01 -9.64
C THR A 158 -16.99 -2.84 -10.49
N ALA A 159 -18.04 -3.12 -11.25
CA ALA A 159 -18.75 -2.07 -12.00
C ALA A 159 -19.42 -1.02 -11.08
N SER A 160 -19.76 -1.36 -9.84
CA SER A 160 -20.26 -0.41 -8.82
C SER A 160 -19.15 0.45 -8.20
N GLY A 161 -17.87 0.08 -8.40
CA GLY A 161 -16.71 0.75 -7.82
C GLY A 161 -16.29 0.15 -6.48
N ASP A 162 -16.92 -0.93 -6.05
CA ASP A 162 -16.51 -1.68 -4.87
C ASP A 162 -15.26 -2.50 -5.19
N LEU A 163 -14.45 -2.74 -4.18
CA LEU A 163 -13.17 -3.40 -4.33
C LEU A 163 -13.10 -4.65 -3.45
N TYR A 164 -12.59 -5.73 -4.01
CA TYR A 164 -12.37 -6.98 -3.29
C TYR A 164 -10.88 -7.31 -3.27
N MET A 165 -10.36 -7.60 -2.09
CA MET A 165 -8.96 -7.99 -1.90
C MET A 165 -8.89 -9.35 -1.21
N ALA A 166 -8.11 -10.26 -1.78
CA ALA A 166 -7.95 -11.60 -1.25
C ALA A 166 -6.86 -11.63 -0.18
N GLY A 167 -7.25 -12.01 1.04
CA GLY A 167 -6.34 -12.27 2.14
C GLY A 167 -6.24 -13.77 2.45
N VAL A 168 -5.26 -14.14 3.26
CA VAL A 168 -5.05 -15.54 3.69
C VAL A 168 -6.25 -16.07 4.47
N ASN A 169 -6.89 -15.22 5.27
CA ASN A 169 -8.01 -15.59 6.13
C ASN A 169 -9.38 -15.24 5.53
N GLY A 170 -9.44 -14.90 4.24
CA GLY A 170 -10.71 -14.58 3.59
C GLY A 170 -10.63 -13.43 2.61
N LEU A 171 -11.78 -12.84 2.33
CA LEU A 171 -11.95 -11.77 1.37
C LEU A 171 -12.31 -10.47 2.10
N VAL A 172 -11.55 -9.41 1.83
CA VAL A 172 -11.89 -8.06 2.30
C VAL A 172 -12.73 -7.38 1.23
N TYR A 173 -13.91 -6.92 1.63
CA TYR A 173 -14.83 -6.16 0.80
C TYR A 173 -14.79 -4.69 1.20
N ILE A 174 -14.43 -3.83 0.26
CA ILE A 174 -14.30 -2.39 0.44
C ILE A 174 -15.36 -1.70 -0.41
N ARG A 175 -16.33 -1.08 0.24
CA ARG A 175 -17.38 -0.34 -0.46
C ARG A 175 -16.80 0.91 -1.12
N ASN A 176 -17.30 1.23 -2.30
CA ASN A 176 -16.97 2.48 -3.00
C ASN A 176 -17.20 3.74 -2.14
N SER A 177 -18.20 3.68 -1.24
CA SER A 177 -18.57 4.76 -0.32
C SER A 177 -17.84 4.71 1.03
N VAL A 178 -16.82 3.87 1.20
CA VAL A 178 -16.10 3.80 2.48
C VAL A 178 -15.49 5.18 2.78
N PRO A 179 -15.90 5.80 3.90
CA PRO A 179 -15.30 7.06 4.30
C PRO A 179 -13.86 6.80 4.77
N PHE A 180 -12.97 7.73 4.44
CA PHE A 180 -11.65 7.72 5.08
C PHE A 180 -11.81 8.28 6.49
N PRO A 181 -11.17 7.65 7.48
CA PRO A 181 -11.11 8.24 8.81
C PRO A 181 -10.46 9.61 8.69
N GLU A 182 -11.14 10.65 9.18
CA GLU A 182 -10.49 11.91 9.42
C GLU A 182 -9.36 11.66 10.42
N GLU A 183 -8.18 12.20 10.17
CA GLU A 183 -7.12 12.16 11.16
C GLU A 183 -7.66 12.84 12.43
N ALA A 184 -7.93 12.03 13.44
CA ALA A 184 -8.03 12.58 14.76
C ALA A 184 -6.59 12.93 15.16
N ASP A 185 -6.28 14.21 15.27
CA ASP A 185 -5.04 14.64 15.93
C ASP A 185 -4.97 13.91 17.27
N PRO A 186 -4.00 13.00 17.46
CA PRO A 186 -3.89 12.32 18.74
C PRO A 186 -3.60 13.36 19.80
N SER A 187 -4.58 13.67 20.63
CA SER A 187 -4.33 14.55 21.76
C SER A 187 -3.50 13.82 22.78
N ILE A 188 -2.26 14.22 22.93
CA ILE A 188 -1.39 13.75 24.00
C ILE A 188 -1.74 14.54 25.25
N ASN A 189 -2.26 13.86 26.26
CA ASN A 189 -2.52 14.47 27.55
C ASN A 189 -1.48 13.97 28.56
N LEU A 190 -0.82 14.91 29.20
CA LEU A 190 0.04 14.62 30.32
C LEU A 190 -0.85 14.40 31.56
N LEU A 191 -0.78 13.20 32.13
CA LEU A 191 -1.59 12.81 33.28
C LEU A 191 -0.95 13.20 34.59
N ASP A 192 0.33 12.96 34.71
CA ASP A 192 1.06 13.12 35.92
C ASP A 192 2.54 13.34 35.63
N VAL A 193 3.18 14.13 36.46
CA VAL A 193 4.64 14.33 36.45
C VAL A 193 5.14 14.16 37.86
N GLU A 194 6.13 13.33 38.04
CA GLU A 194 6.82 13.11 39.30
C GLU A 194 8.26 13.56 39.18
N LEU A 195 8.71 14.36 40.15
CA LEU A 195 10.10 14.75 40.35
C LEU A 195 10.62 14.05 41.60
N ASP A 196 11.68 13.25 41.46
CA ASP A 196 12.25 12.48 42.57
C ASP A 196 11.21 11.66 43.37
N GLY A 197 10.20 11.11 42.63
CA GLY A 197 9.12 10.31 43.20
C GLY A 197 7.99 11.11 43.86
N ILE A 198 8.02 12.46 43.78
CA ILE A 198 6.96 13.31 44.29
C ILE A 198 6.13 13.84 43.10
N SER A 199 4.84 13.59 43.12
CA SER A 199 3.93 14.14 42.10
C SER A 199 3.86 15.67 42.18
N VAL A 200 4.22 16.31 41.09
CA VAL A 200 4.10 17.76 40.90
C VAL A 200 2.72 18.01 40.28
N GLY A 201 1.74 18.20 41.12
CA GLY A 201 0.33 18.27 40.72
C GLY A 201 0.04 19.12 39.47
N SER A 202 -1.14 18.92 38.90
CA SER A 202 -1.64 19.49 37.65
C SER A 202 -1.57 21.06 37.56
N ASP A 203 -1.19 21.73 38.61
CA ASP A 203 -1.12 23.21 38.69
C ASP A 203 0.15 23.77 38.03
N VAL A 204 1.16 22.95 37.84
CA VAL A 204 2.44 23.32 37.16
C VAL A 204 2.32 23.32 35.62
N ILE A 205 1.26 22.75 35.07
CA ILE A 205 1.10 22.52 33.63
C ILE A 205 0.26 23.62 32.96
N ARG A 206 -0.23 24.64 33.69
CA ARG A 206 -1.33 25.48 33.21
C ARG A 206 -0.99 26.68 32.34
N ASP A 207 0.25 27.10 32.22
CA ASP A 207 0.58 28.21 31.35
C ASP A 207 1.40 27.79 30.11
N ASN A 208 0.78 27.95 28.94
CA ASN A 208 1.40 27.82 27.61
C ASN A 208 1.99 26.46 27.20
N ASN A 209 1.45 25.33 27.64
CA ASN A 209 2.02 24.01 27.34
C ASN A 209 3.51 23.85 27.71
N GLN A 210 3.98 24.63 28.66
CA GLN A 210 5.36 24.56 29.16
C GLN A 210 5.38 24.07 30.60
N LEU A 211 6.18 23.06 30.86
CA LEU A 211 6.49 22.55 32.18
C LEU A 211 7.79 23.23 32.66
N SER A 212 7.71 24.06 33.66
CA SER A 212 8.90 24.63 34.32
C SER A 212 9.37 23.69 35.42
N ILE A 213 10.53 23.10 35.25
CA ILE A 213 11.08 22.13 36.20
C ILE A 213 12.26 22.76 36.96
N PRO A 214 12.34 22.64 38.30
CA PRO A 214 13.49 23.09 39.06
C PRO A 214 14.76 22.38 38.62
N TRP A 215 15.88 23.01 38.71
CA TRP A 215 17.19 22.47 38.22
C TRP A 215 17.81 21.45 39.19
N ASP A 216 17.27 21.26 40.39
CA ASP A 216 17.81 20.46 41.48
C ASP A 216 17.17 19.08 41.66
N TYR A 217 16.45 18.59 40.66
CA TYR A 217 15.90 17.22 40.65
C TYR A 217 16.88 16.24 39.98
N THR A 218 16.79 14.96 40.37
CA THR A 218 17.63 13.88 39.83
C THR A 218 16.87 12.90 38.93
N SER A 219 15.55 12.81 39.07
CA SER A 219 14.69 11.96 38.25
C SER A 219 13.39 12.65 37.87
N LEU A 220 12.93 12.41 36.64
CA LEU A 220 11.65 12.86 36.12
C LEU A 220 10.90 11.67 35.53
N ASN A 221 9.71 11.40 36.03
CA ASN A 221 8.76 10.46 35.46
C ASN A 221 7.55 11.22 34.94
N ALA A 222 7.18 11.00 33.69
CA ALA A 222 5.99 11.56 33.10
C ALA A 222 5.03 10.46 32.64
N ARG A 223 3.78 10.52 33.08
CA ARG A 223 2.72 9.63 32.63
C ARG A 223 1.86 10.36 31.60
N ILE A 224 1.82 9.82 30.39
CA ILE A 224 1.04 10.39 29.30
C ILE A 224 -0.09 9.45 28.90
N ILE A 225 -1.24 10.01 28.53
CA ILE A 225 -2.29 9.30 27.80
C ILE A 225 -2.39 9.88 26.39
N VAL A 226 -2.31 8.99 25.41
CA VAL A 226 -2.71 9.30 24.05
C VAL A 226 -4.21 9.00 23.95
N LYS A 227 -5.05 10.03 23.87
CA LYS A 227 -6.45 9.83 23.50
C LYS A 227 -6.50 9.69 21.98
N GLU A 228 -6.55 8.46 21.50
CA GLU A 228 -7.21 8.23 20.23
C GLU A 228 -8.67 8.63 20.40
N LYS A 229 -9.16 9.51 19.53
CA LYS A 229 -10.60 9.74 19.46
C LYS A 229 -11.22 8.41 19.10
N ASP A 230 -11.89 7.79 20.03
CA ASP A 230 -12.65 6.56 19.87
C ASP A 230 -13.55 6.72 18.64
N LEU A 231 -13.13 6.12 17.54
CA LEU A 231 -13.99 5.86 16.41
C LEU A 231 -14.90 4.68 16.77
N MET A 232 -15.66 4.84 17.85
CA MET A 232 -16.82 3.98 18.10
C MET A 232 -17.85 4.33 17.01
N ARG A 233 -17.66 3.74 15.85
CA ARG A 233 -18.71 3.65 14.85
C ARG A 233 -19.60 2.48 15.24
N LYS A 234 -20.79 2.82 15.76
CA LYS A 234 -21.93 1.92 15.82
C LYS A 234 -22.42 1.57 14.42
#